data_77f2104030cd759de835a6a5a5e1a90e
#
_entry.id   77f2104030cd759de835a6a5a5e1a90e
#
_cell.length_a   1.000
_cell.length_b   1.000
_cell.length_c   1.000
_cell.angle_alpha   90.00
_cell.angle_beta   90.00
_cell.angle_gamma   90.00
#
_symmetry.space_group_name_H-M   'P 1'
#
loop_
_entity.id
_entity.type
_entity.pdbx_description
1 polymer ?
#
loop_
_entity_poly.entity_id
_entity_poly.type
_entity_poly.pdbx_seq_one_letter_code
_entity_poly.pdbx_strand_id
1 'polypeptide(L)'
;MTKPIVLSGAQPSGQLTIGNYMGALRQWVNMQDDFDCLYCIVDLHAITTRQEPAALRKACLDAAALYLAVGIDPAKSTVFIQSHVPQHAELGWILNCYTQMGELSRMTQLKDKSARFENNVNVGLFGYPVLMAADILLYQANQVPVGNDQKQHLELTRDICTRFNNLYGEVFTLPEPFIPTEGARVMSLQDPTKKMSKSDDNEANFIGLLEDPKQIVKKIKRAVTDSDEPAVVRFDPENKPGVSNLLTLMSGVTGRSIPELEQHFEGKMYGHLKTETAEAVVALLEPIQARFRELRQDEAHLQTILAAGAQKARERAEKTLTSVYDVVGFVPRA
;
A
#
# COMPACT_ATOMS: atom_id res chain seq x y z
N MET A 1 19.61 18.05 -10.54
CA MET A 1 18.98 18.03 -9.22
C MET A 1 18.77 16.57 -8.84
N THR A 2 19.00 16.20 -7.59
CA THR A 2 18.69 14.87 -7.10
C THR A 2 17.17 14.72 -7.01
N LYS A 3 16.62 13.57 -7.42
CA LYS A 3 15.19 13.29 -7.29
C LYS A 3 14.78 13.27 -5.81
N PRO A 4 13.59 13.78 -5.45
CA PRO A 4 13.07 13.64 -4.10
C PRO A 4 12.90 12.15 -3.74
N ILE A 5 13.21 11.79 -2.49
CA ILE A 5 13.11 10.43 -2.02
C ILE A 5 11.69 10.14 -1.54
N VAL A 6 11.13 9.05 -2.03
CA VAL A 6 9.80 8.54 -1.64
C VAL A 6 9.96 7.17 -1.01
N LEU A 7 9.42 7.00 0.19
CA LEU A 7 9.26 5.68 0.79
C LEU A 7 7.78 5.29 0.83
N SER A 8 7.49 4.09 0.37
CA SER A 8 6.19 3.46 0.57
C SER A 8 6.36 2.00 0.95
N GLY A 9 5.49 1.52 1.84
CA GLY A 9 5.52 0.16 2.31
C GLY A 9 4.13 -0.44 2.41
N ALA A 10 4.01 -1.74 2.15
CA ALA A 10 2.79 -2.47 2.43
C ALA A 10 3.10 -3.79 3.14
N GLN A 11 2.22 -4.13 4.07
CA GLN A 11 2.30 -5.43 4.75
C GLN A 11 2.04 -6.56 3.77
N PRO A 12 2.83 -7.65 3.84
CA PRO A 12 2.61 -8.85 3.05
C PRO A 12 1.43 -9.65 3.62
N SER A 13 0.23 -9.08 3.61
CA SER A 13 -0.95 -9.70 4.21
C SER A 13 -2.12 -9.71 3.25
N GLY A 14 -2.68 -10.91 3.02
CA GLY A 14 -3.86 -11.13 2.18
C GLY A 14 -3.65 -10.79 0.70
N GLN A 15 -4.65 -11.10 -0.11
CA GLN A 15 -4.66 -10.74 -1.53
C GLN A 15 -4.89 -9.23 -1.69
N LEU A 16 -4.03 -8.55 -2.47
CA LEU A 16 -4.30 -7.18 -2.86
C LEU A 16 -5.48 -7.13 -3.83
N THR A 17 -6.33 -6.13 -3.66
CA THR A 17 -7.52 -5.94 -4.49
C THR A 17 -7.26 -4.94 -5.62
N ILE A 18 -8.16 -4.92 -6.61
CA ILE A 18 -8.14 -3.89 -7.65
C ILE A 18 -8.23 -2.47 -7.07
N GLY A 19 -8.89 -2.31 -5.93
CA GLY A 19 -8.92 -1.03 -5.19
C GLY A 19 -7.54 -0.63 -4.64
N ASN A 20 -6.71 -1.61 -4.21
CA ASN A 20 -5.33 -1.34 -3.82
C ASN A 20 -4.46 -0.98 -5.03
N TYR A 21 -4.68 -1.65 -6.17
CA TYR A 21 -3.98 -1.33 -7.41
C TYR A 21 -4.27 0.10 -7.87
N MET A 22 -5.54 0.48 -7.98
CA MET A 22 -5.95 1.80 -8.44
C MET A 22 -5.61 2.90 -7.44
N GLY A 23 -5.67 2.62 -6.15
CA GLY A 23 -5.45 3.62 -5.09
C GLY A 23 -3.97 3.81 -4.70
N ALA A 24 -3.09 2.85 -4.98
CA ALA A 24 -1.69 2.92 -4.55
C ALA A 24 -0.71 2.40 -5.60
N LEU A 25 -0.80 1.12 -6.01
CA LEU A 25 0.25 0.49 -6.81
C LEU A 25 0.47 1.17 -8.17
N ARG A 26 -0.60 1.58 -8.84
CA ARG A 26 -0.53 2.31 -10.11
C ARG A 26 0.22 3.63 -9.97
N GLN A 27 0.04 4.32 -8.85
CA GLN A 27 0.77 5.56 -8.57
C GLN A 27 2.25 5.29 -8.31
N TRP A 28 2.57 4.22 -7.58
CA TRP A 28 3.96 3.82 -7.38
C TRP A 28 4.68 3.59 -8.72
N VAL A 29 4.00 2.95 -9.67
CA VAL A 29 4.54 2.77 -11.02
C VAL A 29 4.79 4.11 -11.72
N ASN A 30 3.84 5.04 -11.63
CA ASN A 30 3.95 6.36 -12.27
C ASN A 30 5.04 7.26 -11.64
N MET A 31 5.32 7.08 -10.35
CA MET A 31 6.29 7.91 -9.62
C MET A 31 7.76 7.60 -9.94
N GLN A 32 8.07 6.43 -10.49
CA GLN A 32 9.44 5.94 -10.67
C GLN A 32 10.32 6.84 -11.55
N ASP A 33 9.72 7.56 -12.49
CA ASP A 33 10.48 8.43 -13.40
C ASP A 33 10.81 9.80 -12.76
N ASP A 34 10.02 10.25 -11.81
CA ASP A 34 10.16 11.58 -11.20
C ASP A 34 10.81 11.53 -9.80
N PHE A 35 10.74 10.40 -9.11
CA PHE A 35 11.20 10.23 -7.73
C PHE A 35 12.24 9.12 -7.60
N ASP A 36 13.03 9.19 -6.53
CA ASP A 36 13.88 8.10 -6.06
C ASP A 36 13.05 7.22 -5.09
N CYS A 37 12.45 6.17 -5.64
CA CYS A 37 11.44 5.39 -4.95
C CYS A 37 12.03 4.18 -4.21
N LEU A 38 11.64 4.02 -2.95
CA LEU A 38 11.87 2.84 -2.12
C LEU A 38 10.53 2.17 -1.81
N TYR A 39 10.37 0.93 -2.23
CA TYR A 39 9.17 0.11 -1.98
C TYR A 39 9.52 -1.04 -1.05
N CYS A 40 9.04 -0.94 0.19
CA CYS A 40 9.38 -1.85 1.26
C CYS A 40 8.24 -2.84 1.54
N ILE A 41 8.55 -4.13 1.58
CA ILE A 41 7.65 -5.16 2.07
C ILE A 41 7.86 -5.25 3.57
N VAL A 42 6.88 -4.73 4.35
CA VAL A 42 7.06 -4.49 5.79
C VAL A 42 6.67 -5.70 6.63
N ASP A 43 7.50 -6.72 6.59
CA ASP A 43 7.30 -7.99 7.31
C ASP A 43 7.49 -7.87 8.82
N LEU A 44 8.32 -6.93 9.33
CA LEU A 44 8.41 -6.64 10.76
C LEU A 44 7.08 -6.08 11.30
N HIS A 45 6.37 -5.28 10.50
CA HIS A 45 5.03 -4.84 10.88
C HIS A 45 4.01 -5.98 10.84
N ALA A 46 4.18 -6.95 9.95
CA ALA A 46 3.26 -8.08 9.85
C ALA A 46 3.26 -8.96 11.10
N ILE A 47 4.41 -9.12 11.77
CA ILE A 47 4.53 -9.95 12.99
C ILE A 47 3.96 -9.30 14.26
N THR A 48 3.48 -8.06 14.19
CA THR A 48 2.70 -7.45 15.29
C THR A 48 1.42 -8.24 15.60
N THR A 49 0.97 -9.04 14.65
CA THR A 49 0.00 -10.12 14.83
C THR A 49 0.66 -11.46 14.52
N ARG A 50 0.26 -12.52 15.20
CA ARG A 50 0.85 -13.84 14.97
C ARG A 50 0.63 -14.30 13.54
N GLN A 51 1.70 -14.74 12.90
CA GLN A 51 1.72 -15.26 11.53
C GLN A 51 2.16 -16.73 11.55
N GLU A 52 1.61 -17.53 10.65
CA GLU A 52 2.17 -18.83 10.35
C GLU A 52 3.46 -18.64 9.51
N PRO A 53 4.61 -19.25 9.89
CA PRO A 53 5.90 -18.93 9.26
C PRO A 53 5.96 -19.19 7.76
N ALA A 54 5.40 -20.28 7.26
CA ALA A 54 5.39 -20.58 5.83
C ALA A 54 4.49 -19.63 5.05
N ALA A 55 3.34 -19.25 5.63
CA ALA A 55 2.42 -18.29 5.05
C ALA A 55 3.05 -16.88 4.95
N LEU A 56 3.76 -16.43 5.99
CA LEU A 56 4.46 -15.14 5.96
C LEU A 56 5.55 -15.10 4.87
N ARG A 57 6.40 -16.15 4.79
CA ARG A 57 7.43 -16.22 3.73
C ARG A 57 6.81 -16.18 2.34
N LYS A 58 5.77 -16.98 2.12
CA LYS A 58 5.04 -16.99 0.85
C LYS A 58 4.46 -15.60 0.54
N ALA A 59 3.84 -14.96 1.51
CA ALA A 59 3.22 -13.66 1.34
C ALA A 59 4.25 -12.55 1.01
N CYS A 60 5.45 -12.58 1.60
CA CYS A 60 6.53 -11.65 1.26
C CYS A 60 6.98 -11.82 -0.20
N LEU A 61 7.17 -13.05 -0.65
CA LEU A 61 7.57 -13.34 -2.03
C LEU A 61 6.44 -13.01 -3.02
N ASP A 62 5.20 -13.29 -2.67
CA ASP A 62 4.04 -12.94 -3.48
C ASP A 62 3.89 -11.41 -3.60
N ALA A 63 4.10 -10.66 -2.52
CA ALA A 63 4.08 -9.20 -2.56
C ALA A 63 5.19 -8.64 -3.46
N ALA A 64 6.41 -9.16 -3.36
CA ALA A 64 7.53 -8.78 -4.21
C ALA A 64 7.24 -9.06 -5.69
N ALA A 65 6.80 -10.27 -6.00
CA ALA A 65 6.43 -10.65 -7.36
C ALA A 65 5.30 -9.77 -7.92
N LEU A 66 4.32 -9.43 -7.08
CA LEU A 66 3.20 -8.58 -7.49
C LEU A 66 3.66 -7.14 -7.77
N TYR A 67 4.56 -6.56 -6.95
CA TYR A 67 5.11 -5.23 -7.21
C TYR A 67 5.81 -5.17 -8.57
N LEU A 68 6.62 -6.18 -8.88
CA LEU A 68 7.28 -6.26 -10.19
C LEU A 68 6.28 -6.52 -11.33
N ALA A 69 5.26 -7.32 -11.07
CA ALA A 69 4.24 -7.67 -12.08
C ALA A 69 3.35 -6.48 -12.46
N VAL A 70 3.06 -5.58 -11.52
CA VAL A 70 2.29 -4.36 -11.80
C VAL A 70 3.12 -3.27 -12.49
N GLY A 71 4.45 -3.45 -12.64
CA GLY A 71 5.31 -2.55 -13.39
C GLY A 71 6.33 -1.77 -12.57
N ILE A 72 6.55 -2.12 -11.28
CA ILE A 72 7.68 -1.56 -10.54
C ILE A 72 8.97 -2.15 -11.13
N ASP A 73 9.84 -1.26 -11.61
CA ASP A 73 11.11 -1.60 -12.23
C ASP A 73 12.25 -1.54 -11.19
N PRO A 74 12.91 -2.67 -10.88
CA PRO A 74 14.01 -2.71 -9.92
C PRO A 74 15.28 -1.99 -10.41
N ALA A 75 15.36 -1.61 -11.69
CA ALA A 75 16.41 -0.75 -12.21
C ALA A 75 16.17 0.73 -11.86
N LYS A 76 14.91 1.15 -11.71
CA LYS A 76 14.50 2.53 -11.38
C LYS A 76 14.25 2.73 -9.89
N SER A 77 13.74 1.70 -9.22
CA SER A 77 13.27 1.75 -7.83
C SER A 77 14.00 0.71 -6.96
N THR A 78 14.07 0.97 -5.67
CA THR A 78 14.61 0.01 -4.71
C THR A 78 13.47 -0.81 -4.10
N VAL A 79 13.40 -2.11 -4.41
CA VAL A 79 12.39 -3.03 -3.86
C VAL A 79 13.08 -3.99 -2.89
N PHE A 80 12.62 -4.06 -1.64
CA PHE A 80 13.25 -4.89 -0.63
C PHE A 80 12.28 -5.34 0.47
N ILE A 81 12.70 -6.34 1.25
CA ILE A 81 12.01 -6.81 2.45
C ILE A 81 12.61 -6.10 3.66
N GLN A 82 11.77 -5.58 4.53
CA GLN A 82 12.15 -4.77 5.69
C GLN A 82 13.13 -5.51 6.62
N SER A 83 12.87 -6.78 6.95
CA SER A 83 13.74 -7.58 7.81
C SER A 83 15.12 -7.85 7.21
N HIS A 84 15.33 -7.65 5.91
CA HIS A 84 16.64 -7.74 5.30
C HIS A 84 17.54 -6.51 5.58
N VAL A 85 17.01 -5.48 6.22
CA VAL A 85 17.70 -4.24 6.58
C VAL A 85 17.59 -4.03 8.10
N PRO A 86 18.51 -4.58 8.92
CA PRO A 86 18.42 -4.54 10.38
C PRO A 86 18.31 -3.14 10.98
N GLN A 87 18.81 -2.15 10.27
CA GLN A 87 18.82 -0.74 10.69
C GLN A 87 17.41 -0.20 10.99
N HIS A 88 16.36 -0.76 10.39
CA HIS A 88 14.96 -0.44 10.73
C HIS A 88 14.66 -0.69 12.22
N ALA A 89 15.02 -1.88 12.69
CA ALA A 89 14.82 -2.26 14.09
C ALA A 89 15.74 -1.46 15.04
N GLU A 90 16.98 -1.20 14.63
CA GLU A 90 17.95 -0.45 15.41
C GLU A 90 17.49 1.01 15.59
N LEU A 91 17.14 1.69 14.51
CA LEU A 91 16.60 3.06 14.58
C LEU A 91 15.25 3.07 15.32
N GLY A 92 14.40 2.08 15.09
CA GLY A 92 13.14 1.93 15.79
C GLY A 92 13.32 1.86 17.31
N TRP A 93 14.33 1.12 17.80
CA TRP A 93 14.67 1.11 19.22
C TRP A 93 15.09 2.49 19.72
N ILE A 94 15.98 3.15 19.01
CA ILE A 94 16.46 4.50 19.40
C ILE A 94 15.28 5.46 19.46
N LEU A 95 14.43 5.53 18.42
CA LEU A 95 13.30 6.44 18.37
C LEU A 95 12.23 6.15 19.43
N ASN A 96 12.09 4.90 19.90
CA ASN A 96 11.24 4.58 21.05
C ASN A 96 11.67 5.35 22.31
N CYS A 97 12.98 5.62 22.49
CA CYS A 97 13.49 6.41 23.61
C CYS A 97 13.18 7.91 23.49
N TYR A 98 12.78 8.38 22.30
CA TYR A 98 12.39 9.76 22.02
C TYR A 98 10.89 9.94 21.76
N THR A 99 10.10 8.88 21.92
CA THR A 99 8.64 8.88 21.75
C THR A 99 7.93 8.81 23.09
N GLN A 100 6.95 9.67 23.30
CA GLN A 100 6.22 9.70 24.56
C GLN A 100 5.10 8.67 24.58
N MET A 101 4.95 7.94 25.70
CA MET A 101 3.89 6.95 25.91
C MET A 101 2.48 7.52 25.66
N GLY A 102 2.24 8.78 26.06
CA GLY A 102 0.97 9.45 25.86
C GLY A 102 0.62 9.70 24.37
N GLU A 103 1.63 9.87 23.50
CA GLU A 103 1.41 10.02 22.06
C GLU A 103 0.94 8.70 21.45
N LEU A 104 1.62 7.61 21.76
CA LEU A 104 1.24 6.26 21.30
C LEU A 104 -0.14 5.83 21.81
N SER A 105 -0.46 6.13 23.08
CA SER A 105 -1.76 5.77 23.67
C SER A 105 -2.95 6.49 23.02
N ARG A 106 -2.72 7.63 22.34
CA ARG A 106 -3.77 8.38 21.64
C ARG A 106 -3.97 7.93 20.19
N MET A 107 -3.13 7.02 19.66
CA MET A 107 -3.27 6.52 18.32
C MET A 107 -4.59 5.78 18.10
N THR A 108 -5.40 6.22 17.15
CA THR A 108 -6.73 5.65 16.87
C THR A 108 -6.67 4.20 16.44
N GLN A 109 -5.72 3.87 15.55
CA GLN A 109 -5.55 2.49 15.09
C GLN A 109 -5.14 1.50 16.19
N LEU A 110 -4.48 1.97 17.27
CA LEU A 110 -4.19 1.12 18.42
C LEU A 110 -5.48 0.65 19.07
N LYS A 111 -6.46 1.55 19.27
CA LYS A 111 -7.76 1.24 19.88
C LYS A 111 -8.54 0.24 19.03
N ASP A 112 -8.59 0.47 17.70
CA ASP A 112 -9.31 -0.40 16.78
C ASP A 112 -8.70 -1.80 16.69
N LYS A 113 -7.36 -1.88 16.62
CA LYS A 113 -6.64 -3.16 16.59
C LYS A 113 -6.70 -3.89 17.92
N SER A 114 -6.61 -3.18 19.05
CA SER A 114 -6.75 -3.79 20.39
C SER A 114 -8.14 -4.40 20.61
N ALA A 115 -9.19 -3.75 20.11
CA ALA A 115 -10.55 -4.29 20.15
C ALA A 115 -10.71 -5.54 19.27
N ARG A 116 -10.01 -5.62 18.13
CA ARG A 116 -10.04 -6.80 17.23
C ARG A 116 -9.22 -7.99 17.75
N PHE A 117 -8.18 -7.74 18.55
CA PHE A 117 -7.21 -8.75 19.00
C PHE A 117 -7.14 -8.85 20.51
N GLU A 118 -8.30 -8.80 21.21
CA GLU A 118 -8.43 -8.75 22.68
C GLU A 118 -7.49 -9.70 23.45
N ASN A 119 -7.16 -10.86 22.88
CA ASN A 119 -6.29 -11.86 23.48
C ASN A 119 -4.81 -11.77 23.06
N ASN A 120 -4.40 -10.80 22.24
CA ASN A 120 -3.04 -10.71 21.72
C ASN A 120 -2.54 -9.27 21.52
N VAL A 121 -2.86 -8.39 22.46
CA VAL A 121 -2.29 -7.03 22.48
C VAL A 121 -0.88 -7.12 23.03
N ASN A 122 0.11 -7.00 22.15
CA ASN A 122 1.52 -7.08 22.49
C ASN A 122 2.22 -5.71 22.32
N VAL A 123 3.45 -5.61 22.84
CA VAL A 123 4.26 -4.37 22.77
C VAL A 123 4.52 -3.93 21.33
N GLY A 124 4.70 -4.87 20.39
CA GLY A 124 4.87 -4.56 18.99
C GLY A 124 3.64 -3.86 18.38
N LEU A 125 2.43 -4.27 18.80
CA LEU A 125 1.20 -3.59 18.38
C LEU A 125 1.08 -2.17 18.97
N PHE A 126 1.68 -1.91 20.11
CA PHE A 126 1.78 -0.58 20.69
C PHE A 126 2.85 0.28 20.03
N GLY A 127 4.03 -0.33 19.75
CA GLY A 127 5.22 0.39 19.26
C GLY A 127 5.37 0.49 17.74
N TYR A 128 4.54 -0.21 16.92
CA TYR A 128 4.72 -0.18 15.47
C TYR A 128 4.67 1.23 14.83
N PRO A 129 3.99 2.25 15.37
CA PRO A 129 4.05 3.60 14.80
C PRO A 129 5.46 4.20 14.87
N VAL A 130 6.26 3.82 15.88
CA VAL A 130 7.66 4.25 15.99
C VAL A 130 8.53 3.48 15.00
N LEU A 131 8.26 2.21 14.75
CA LEU A 131 8.94 1.45 13.69
C LEU A 131 8.63 2.06 12.31
N MET A 132 7.39 2.49 12.07
CA MET A 132 7.04 3.21 10.83
C MET A 132 7.78 4.55 10.72
N ALA A 133 7.94 5.28 11.82
CA ALA A 133 8.77 6.49 11.84
C ALA A 133 10.23 6.17 11.50
N ALA A 134 10.78 5.08 12.05
CA ALA A 134 12.11 4.62 11.70
C ALA A 134 12.23 4.25 10.22
N ASP A 135 11.24 3.54 9.65
CA ASP A 135 11.22 3.20 8.22
C ASP A 135 11.37 4.45 7.34
N ILE A 136 10.67 5.52 7.68
CA ILE A 136 10.65 6.77 6.91
C ILE A 136 11.93 7.58 7.10
N LEU A 137 12.33 7.79 8.34
CA LEU A 137 13.45 8.65 8.69
C LEU A 137 14.80 8.04 8.32
N LEU A 138 14.90 6.72 8.32
CA LEU A 138 16.11 5.97 7.96
C LEU A 138 16.62 6.30 6.55
N TYR A 139 15.71 6.56 5.63
CA TYR A 139 16.03 6.86 4.23
C TYR A 139 15.98 8.34 3.89
N GLN A 140 15.81 9.24 4.88
CA GLN A 140 15.65 10.68 4.64
C GLN A 140 14.53 10.98 3.65
N ALA A 141 13.41 10.25 3.76
CA ALA A 141 12.30 10.38 2.81
C ALA A 141 11.72 11.79 2.84
N ASN A 142 11.64 12.42 1.67
CA ASN A 142 11.03 13.74 1.52
C ASN A 142 9.50 13.65 1.49
N GLN A 143 8.98 12.58 0.87
CA GLN A 143 7.56 12.39 0.67
C GLN A 143 7.14 10.96 0.99
N VAL A 144 5.98 10.82 1.60
CA VAL A 144 5.41 9.52 1.96
C VAL A 144 3.97 9.45 1.43
N PRO A 145 3.70 8.57 0.43
CA PRO A 145 2.35 8.32 -0.03
C PRO A 145 1.51 7.68 1.09
N VAL A 146 0.55 8.42 1.62
CA VAL A 146 -0.29 7.94 2.72
C VAL A 146 -1.78 8.10 2.42
N GLY A 147 -2.55 7.08 2.73
CA GLY A 147 -3.99 7.18 2.81
C GLY A 147 -4.44 7.94 4.07
N ASN A 148 -5.71 8.32 4.12
CA ASN A 148 -6.25 9.08 5.25
C ASN A 148 -6.08 8.37 6.61
N ASP A 149 -6.10 7.05 6.62
CA ASP A 149 -5.92 6.21 7.80
C ASP A 149 -4.48 6.20 8.35
N GLN A 150 -3.50 6.63 7.56
CA GLN A 150 -2.08 6.70 7.94
C GLN A 150 -1.61 8.12 8.27
N LYS A 151 -2.45 9.14 8.12
CA LYS A 151 -2.07 10.54 8.41
C LYS A 151 -1.55 10.72 9.83
N GLN A 152 -2.24 10.14 10.81
CA GLN A 152 -1.84 10.26 12.22
C GLN A 152 -0.46 9.62 12.49
N HIS A 153 -0.10 8.54 11.79
CA HIS A 153 1.23 7.93 11.91
C HIS A 153 2.31 8.83 11.31
N LEU A 154 2.01 9.49 10.20
CA LEU A 154 2.97 10.42 9.59
C LEU A 154 3.14 11.68 10.45
N GLU A 155 2.08 12.19 11.07
CA GLU A 155 2.17 13.28 12.04
C GLU A 155 3.06 12.89 13.23
N LEU A 156 2.88 11.70 13.81
CA LEU A 156 3.76 11.19 14.85
C LEU A 156 5.22 11.12 14.36
N THR A 157 5.45 10.66 13.14
CA THR A 157 6.80 10.63 12.54
C THR A 157 7.42 12.02 12.47
N ARG A 158 6.65 13.03 12.07
CA ARG A 158 7.08 14.43 12.01
C ARG A 158 7.39 15.00 13.40
N ASP A 159 6.58 14.66 14.40
CA ASP A 159 6.80 15.07 15.79
C ASP A 159 8.09 14.46 16.36
N ILE A 160 8.34 13.17 16.09
CA ILE A 160 9.58 12.48 16.49
C ILE A 160 10.78 13.11 15.77
N CYS A 161 10.70 13.34 14.46
CA CYS A 161 11.72 14.00 13.66
C CYS A 161 12.06 15.38 14.21
N THR A 162 11.06 16.21 14.44
CA THR A 162 11.23 17.57 14.98
C THR A 162 11.86 17.54 16.37
N ARG A 163 11.39 16.67 17.24
CA ARG A 163 11.93 16.50 18.60
C ARG A 163 13.40 16.08 18.59
N PHE A 164 13.75 15.12 17.75
CA PHE A 164 15.13 14.62 17.63
C PHE A 164 16.05 15.70 17.07
N ASN A 165 15.62 16.37 15.99
CA ASN A 165 16.38 17.45 15.38
C ASN A 165 16.56 18.67 16.31
N ASN A 166 15.58 18.98 17.16
CA ASN A 166 15.73 20.06 18.17
C ASN A 166 16.78 19.72 19.24
N LEU A 167 17.02 18.45 19.52
CA LEU A 167 18.03 18.01 20.51
C LEU A 167 19.43 17.94 19.92
N TYR A 168 19.56 17.51 18.66
CA TYR A 168 20.84 17.09 18.08
C TYR A 168 21.23 17.84 16.80
N GLY A 169 20.43 18.78 16.34
CA GLY A 169 20.61 19.43 15.03
C GLY A 169 19.87 18.68 13.91
N GLU A 170 20.01 19.13 12.68
CA GLU A 170 19.32 18.59 11.50
C GLU A 170 19.87 17.21 11.10
N VAL A 171 19.44 16.16 11.81
CA VAL A 171 19.82 14.76 11.55
C VAL A 171 18.87 14.12 10.55
N PHE A 172 17.56 14.36 10.69
CA PHE A 172 16.52 13.79 9.83
C PHE A 172 15.88 14.83 8.94
N THR A 173 15.54 14.43 7.71
CA THR A 173 14.67 15.19 6.84
C THR A 173 13.23 15.10 7.34
N LEU A 174 12.53 16.23 7.46
CA LEU A 174 11.13 16.26 7.84
C LEU A 174 10.27 15.76 6.67
N PRO A 175 9.56 14.63 6.80
CA PRO A 175 8.78 14.08 5.71
C PRO A 175 7.48 14.82 5.50
N GLU A 176 7.03 14.93 4.23
CA GLU A 176 5.73 15.50 3.87
C GLU A 176 4.79 14.42 3.34
N PRO A 177 3.48 14.54 3.62
CA PRO A 177 2.50 13.63 3.04
C PRO A 177 2.39 13.86 1.54
N PHE A 178 2.54 12.80 0.76
CA PHE A 178 2.17 12.80 -0.65
C PHE A 178 0.72 12.35 -0.76
N ILE A 179 -0.17 13.29 -1.02
CA ILE A 179 -1.58 13.01 -1.23
C ILE A 179 -1.81 12.93 -2.73
N PRO A 180 -2.07 11.75 -3.26
CA PRO A 180 -2.35 11.59 -4.68
C PRO A 180 -3.57 12.42 -5.11
N THR A 181 -3.44 13.14 -6.20
CA THR A 181 -4.53 13.94 -6.78
C THR A 181 -5.64 13.09 -7.40
N GLU A 182 -5.35 11.84 -7.74
CA GLU A 182 -6.27 10.93 -8.41
C GLU A 182 -6.07 9.49 -7.90
N GLY A 183 -6.89 9.07 -6.97
CA GLY A 183 -7.07 7.67 -6.61
C GLY A 183 -8.55 7.35 -6.60
N ALA A 184 -9.07 6.70 -7.64
CA ALA A 184 -10.46 6.30 -7.66
C ALA A 184 -10.76 5.39 -6.46
N ARG A 185 -11.64 5.85 -5.57
CA ARG A 185 -12.09 5.06 -4.42
C ARG A 185 -13.06 3.99 -4.91
N VAL A 186 -12.57 2.78 -5.07
CA VAL A 186 -13.41 1.64 -5.45
C VAL A 186 -14.20 1.17 -4.23
N MET A 187 -15.51 1.02 -4.41
CA MET A 187 -16.43 0.56 -3.38
C MET A 187 -16.69 -0.94 -3.50
N SER A 188 -17.25 -1.56 -2.47
CA SER A 188 -17.67 -2.96 -2.47
C SER A 188 -18.68 -3.23 -3.59
N LEU A 189 -18.59 -4.40 -4.22
CA LEU A 189 -19.50 -4.76 -5.32
C LEU A 189 -20.92 -5.08 -4.86
N GLN A 190 -21.10 -5.57 -3.63
CA GLN A 190 -22.42 -5.92 -3.08
C GLN A 190 -22.95 -4.85 -2.12
N ASP A 191 -22.08 -4.01 -1.55
CA ASP A 191 -22.46 -2.89 -0.70
C ASP A 191 -21.66 -1.64 -1.12
N PRO A 192 -22.08 -0.95 -2.18
CA PRO A 192 -21.35 0.18 -2.74
C PRO A 192 -21.33 1.44 -1.84
N THR A 193 -21.87 1.37 -0.64
CA THR A 193 -21.73 2.39 0.40
C THR A 193 -20.44 2.23 1.20
N LYS A 194 -19.83 1.03 1.16
CA LYS A 194 -18.58 0.71 1.85
C LYS A 194 -17.41 0.62 0.87
N LYS A 195 -16.23 1.04 1.32
CA LYS A 195 -14.99 0.87 0.55
C LYS A 195 -14.69 -0.61 0.33
N MET A 196 -14.25 -0.98 -0.88
CA MET A 196 -13.74 -2.32 -1.16
C MET A 196 -12.59 -2.68 -0.21
N SER A 197 -12.73 -3.82 0.48
CA SER A 197 -11.76 -4.27 1.47
C SER A 197 -11.40 -5.74 1.26
N LYS A 198 -10.11 -6.06 1.32
CA LYS A 198 -9.61 -7.45 1.28
C LYS A 198 -9.93 -8.26 2.54
N SER A 199 -10.30 -7.59 3.63
CA SER A 199 -10.68 -8.20 4.90
C SER A 199 -12.19 -8.31 5.08
N ASP A 200 -12.96 -8.18 3.99
CA ASP A 200 -14.40 -8.42 4.00
C ASP A 200 -14.66 -9.94 4.06
N ASP A 201 -15.57 -10.36 4.93
CA ASP A 201 -15.93 -11.78 5.10
C ASP A 201 -16.65 -12.34 3.86
N ASN A 202 -17.27 -11.48 3.06
CA ASN A 202 -17.93 -11.85 1.82
C ASN A 202 -16.99 -11.63 0.62
N GLU A 203 -16.42 -12.70 0.09
CA GLU A 203 -15.55 -12.65 -1.09
C GLU A 203 -16.20 -12.02 -2.34
N ALA A 204 -17.53 -11.96 -2.41
CA ALA A 204 -18.24 -11.29 -3.51
C ALA A 204 -18.10 -9.77 -3.48
N ASN A 205 -17.62 -9.19 -2.38
CA ASN A 205 -17.49 -7.74 -2.17
C ASN A 205 -16.26 -7.13 -2.82
N PHE A 206 -15.24 -7.92 -3.15
CA PHE A 206 -13.98 -7.42 -3.70
C PHE A 206 -13.47 -8.26 -4.86
N ILE A 207 -12.56 -7.67 -5.64
CA ILE A 207 -11.85 -8.31 -6.74
C ILE A 207 -10.37 -8.39 -6.35
N GLY A 208 -9.85 -9.62 -6.21
CA GLY A 208 -8.43 -9.86 -6.00
C GLY A 208 -7.63 -9.68 -7.30
N LEU A 209 -6.41 -9.12 -7.22
CA LEU A 209 -5.55 -8.95 -8.40
C LEU A 209 -5.15 -10.28 -9.05
N LEU A 210 -5.05 -11.34 -8.26
CA LEU A 210 -4.67 -12.67 -8.71
C LEU A 210 -5.86 -13.63 -8.81
N GLU A 211 -7.07 -13.10 -8.80
CA GLU A 211 -8.30 -13.90 -8.86
C GLU A 211 -8.54 -14.44 -10.27
N ASP A 212 -9.13 -15.64 -10.34
CA ASP A 212 -9.47 -16.28 -11.62
C ASP A 212 -10.39 -15.38 -12.48
N PRO A 213 -10.09 -15.17 -13.77
CA PRO A 213 -10.87 -14.29 -14.66
C PRO A 213 -12.38 -14.63 -14.68
N LYS A 214 -12.76 -15.93 -14.61
CA LYS A 214 -14.17 -16.33 -14.60
C LYS A 214 -14.87 -15.89 -13.32
N GLN A 215 -14.16 -15.90 -12.18
CA GLN A 215 -14.72 -15.42 -10.92
C GLN A 215 -14.86 -13.89 -10.93
N ILE A 216 -13.90 -13.16 -11.49
CA ILE A 216 -13.98 -11.71 -11.68
C ILE A 216 -15.22 -11.35 -12.49
N VAL A 217 -15.42 -11.99 -13.65
CA VAL A 217 -16.60 -11.78 -14.50
C VAL A 217 -17.90 -12.07 -13.72
N LYS A 218 -17.93 -13.18 -12.98
CA LYS A 218 -19.11 -13.56 -12.18
C LYS A 218 -19.44 -12.53 -11.10
N LYS A 219 -18.42 -12.03 -10.39
CA LYS A 219 -18.57 -11.02 -9.33
C LYS A 219 -19.09 -9.69 -9.89
N ILE A 220 -18.50 -9.19 -10.98
CA ILE A 220 -18.92 -7.93 -11.61
C ILE A 220 -20.35 -8.03 -12.18
N LYS A 221 -20.71 -9.15 -12.82
CA LYS A 221 -22.08 -9.38 -13.30
C LYS A 221 -23.11 -9.40 -12.18
N ARG A 222 -22.73 -9.81 -10.97
CA ARG A 222 -23.59 -9.83 -9.77
C ARG A 222 -23.49 -8.56 -8.92
N ALA A 223 -22.65 -7.60 -9.31
CA ALA A 223 -22.54 -6.34 -8.57
C ALA A 223 -23.90 -5.64 -8.48
N VAL A 224 -24.16 -5.02 -7.33
CA VAL A 224 -25.40 -4.31 -7.07
C VAL A 224 -25.50 -3.09 -7.99
N THR A 225 -26.68 -2.90 -8.58
CA THR A 225 -27.10 -1.70 -9.31
C THR A 225 -28.48 -1.30 -8.80
N ASP A 226 -28.96 -0.12 -9.16
CA ASP A 226 -30.34 0.27 -8.88
C ASP A 226 -31.33 -0.49 -9.77
N SER A 227 -32.62 -0.24 -9.55
CA SER A 227 -33.77 -0.88 -10.25
C SER A 227 -34.54 0.10 -11.16
N ASP A 228 -33.89 1.16 -11.63
CA ASP A 228 -34.56 2.11 -12.54
C ASP A 228 -35.03 1.44 -13.82
N GLU A 229 -36.21 1.81 -14.23
CA GLU A 229 -36.85 1.34 -15.48
C GLU A 229 -37.42 2.54 -16.26
N PRO A 230 -36.83 2.90 -17.41
CA PRO A 230 -35.68 2.27 -18.06
C PRO A 230 -34.38 2.49 -17.29
N ALA A 231 -33.44 1.55 -17.43
CA ALA A 231 -32.09 1.67 -16.84
C ALA A 231 -31.36 2.92 -17.38
N VAL A 232 -30.80 3.72 -16.47
CA VAL A 232 -30.03 4.90 -16.83
C VAL A 232 -28.64 4.80 -16.23
N VAL A 233 -27.62 4.66 -17.09
CA VAL A 233 -26.23 4.64 -16.67
C VAL A 233 -25.75 6.09 -16.48
N ARG A 234 -25.71 6.52 -15.22
CA ARG A 234 -25.31 7.86 -14.81
C ARG A 234 -24.50 7.79 -13.52
N PHE A 235 -23.49 8.64 -13.41
CA PHE A 235 -22.69 8.80 -12.21
C PHE A 235 -23.44 9.66 -11.18
N ASP A 236 -23.93 9.03 -10.16
CA ASP A 236 -24.67 9.64 -9.06
C ASP A 236 -24.40 8.80 -7.79
N PRO A 237 -23.32 9.10 -7.06
CA PRO A 237 -22.92 8.30 -5.91
C PRO A 237 -23.97 8.23 -4.79
N GLU A 238 -24.87 9.21 -4.69
CA GLU A 238 -25.90 9.26 -3.66
C GLU A 238 -27.09 8.37 -4.02
N ASN A 239 -27.60 8.47 -5.26
CA ASN A 239 -28.81 7.77 -5.68
C ASN A 239 -28.53 6.49 -6.47
N LYS A 240 -27.35 6.39 -7.11
CA LYS A 240 -26.91 5.26 -7.94
C LYS A 240 -25.53 4.75 -7.53
N PRO A 241 -25.29 4.42 -6.24
CA PRO A 241 -23.95 4.10 -5.76
C PRO A 241 -23.32 2.89 -6.48
N GLY A 242 -24.12 1.88 -6.83
CA GLY A 242 -23.65 0.69 -7.54
C GLY A 242 -23.22 0.96 -8.98
N VAL A 243 -24.03 1.71 -9.73
CA VAL A 243 -23.71 2.14 -11.11
C VAL A 243 -22.49 3.06 -11.09
N SER A 244 -22.45 4.02 -10.16
CA SER A 244 -21.32 4.93 -9.98
C SER A 244 -20.02 4.19 -9.65
N ASN A 245 -20.08 3.13 -8.83
CA ASN A 245 -18.92 2.29 -8.53
C ASN A 245 -18.41 1.54 -9.78
N LEU A 246 -19.31 0.98 -10.59
CA LEU A 246 -18.90 0.32 -11.84
C LEU A 246 -18.31 1.31 -12.85
N LEU A 247 -18.86 2.51 -12.98
CA LEU A 247 -18.29 3.58 -13.80
C LEU A 247 -16.90 4.01 -13.28
N THR A 248 -16.75 4.15 -11.97
CA THR A 248 -15.47 4.45 -11.33
C THR A 248 -14.43 3.36 -11.61
N LEU A 249 -14.82 2.10 -11.46
CA LEU A 249 -13.98 0.95 -11.75
C LEU A 249 -13.56 0.94 -13.22
N MET A 250 -14.51 1.09 -14.14
CA MET A 250 -14.26 1.10 -15.58
C MET A 250 -13.37 2.29 -15.99
N SER A 251 -13.64 3.48 -15.47
CA SER A 251 -12.79 4.66 -15.68
C SER A 251 -11.36 4.41 -15.24
N GLY A 252 -11.20 3.87 -14.03
CA GLY A 252 -9.88 3.58 -13.48
C GLY A 252 -9.09 2.53 -14.24
N VAL A 253 -9.74 1.50 -14.82
CA VAL A 253 -9.03 0.46 -15.57
C VAL A 253 -8.79 0.83 -17.03
N THR A 254 -9.66 1.66 -17.64
CA THR A 254 -9.55 2.05 -19.05
C THR A 254 -8.89 3.40 -19.28
N GLY A 255 -8.81 4.26 -18.25
CA GLY A 255 -8.38 5.64 -18.38
C GLY A 255 -9.41 6.59 -19.01
N ARG A 256 -10.60 6.10 -19.39
CA ARG A 256 -11.68 6.94 -19.93
C ARG A 256 -12.34 7.75 -18.80
N SER A 257 -12.70 8.99 -19.11
CA SER A 257 -13.39 9.84 -18.15
C SER A 257 -14.83 9.37 -17.90
N ILE A 258 -15.39 9.71 -16.73
CA ILE A 258 -16.78 9.38 -16.40
C ILE A 258 -17.77 9.90 -17.45
N PRO A 259 -17.70 11.19 -17.91
CA PRO A 259 -18.60 11.68 -18.96
C PRO A 259 -18.51 10.89 -20.27
N GLU A 260 -17.32 10.48 -20.71
CA GLU A 260 -17.17 9.63 -21.90
C GLU A 260 -17.82 8.26 -21.72
N LEU A 261 -17.78 7.70 -20.52
CA LEU A 261 -18.45 6.43 -20.20
C LEU A 261 -19.96 6.58 -20.15
N GLU A 262 -20.47 7.65 -19.54
CA GLU A 262 -21.91 7.94 -19.53
C GLU A 262 -22.45 8.07 -20.96
N GLN A 263 -21.77 8.81 -21.83
CA GLN A 263 -22.12 8.94 -23.25
C GLN A 263 -22.08 7.59 -23.97
N HIS A 264 -21.06 6.76 -23.70
CA HIS A 264 -20.93 5.44 -24.29
C HIS A 264 -22.09 4.50 -23.90
N PHE A 265 -22.61 4.62 -22.68
CA PHE A 265 -23.69 3.80 -22.18
C PHE A 265 -25.08 4.45 -22.28
N GLU A 266 -25.20 5.59 -22.95
CA GLU A 266 -26.50 6.22 -23.18
C GLU A 266 -27.46 5.26 -23.89
N GLY A 267 -28.64 5.03 -23.31
CA GLY A 267 -29.64 4.10 -23.81
C GLY A 267 -29.32 2.60 -23.66
N LYS A 268 -28.18 2.24 -23.01
CA LYS A 268 -27.83 0.84 -22.75
C LYS A 268 -28.31 0.39 -21.37
N MET A 269 -28.57 -0.93 -21.26
CA MET A 269 -28.95 -1.57 -20.00
C MET A 269 -27.73 -1.78 -19.09
N TYR A 270 -27.93 -1.90 -17.77
CA TYR A 270 -26.85 -2.21 -16.80
C TYR A 270 -26.07 -3.48 -17.12
N GLY A 271 -26.67 -4.45 -17.80
CA GLY A 271 -25.99 -5.65 -18.27
C GLY A 271 -24.82 -5.38 -19.22
N HIS A 272 -24.93 -4.34 -20.06
CA HIS A 272 -23.82 -3.92 -20.95
C HIS A 272 -22.69 -3.29 -20.12
N LEU A 273 -23.02 -2.37 -19.21
CA LEU A 273 -22.01 -1.78 -18.30
C LEU A 273 -21.25 -2.87 -17.52
N LYS A 274 -21.97 -3.84 -16.92
CA LYS A 274 -21.35 -4.92 -16.16
C LYS A 274 -20.47 -5.81 -17.02
N THR A 275 -20.89 -6.11 -18.24
CA THR A 275 -20.12 -6.98 -19.16
C THR A 275 -18.85 -6.28 -19.62
N GLU A 276 -18.96 -5.05 -20.14
CA GLU A 276 -17.81 -4.30 -20.62
C GLU A 276 -16.83 -3.95 -19.48
N THR A 277 -17.33 -3.65 -18.25
CA THR A 277 -16.49 -3.45 -17.07
C THR A 277 -15.73 -4.73 -16.72
N ALA A 278 -16.39 -5.89 -16.77
CA ALA A 278 -15.74 -7.17 -16.48
C ALA A 278 -14.63 -7.49 -17.50
N GLU A 279 -14.89 -7.26 -18.78
CA GLU A 279 -13.90 -7.45 -19.85
C GLU A 279 -12.70 -6.52 -19.67
N ALA A 280 -12.93 -5.24 -19.36
CA ALA A 280 -11.87 -4.27 -19.14
C ALA A 280 -10.99 -4.64 -17.91
N VAL A 281 -11.62 -5.08 -16.81
CA VAL A 281 -10.91 -5.53 -15.61
C VAL A 281 -10.07 -6.76 -15.90
N VAL A 282 -10.61 -7.76 -16.57
CA VAL A 282 -9.87 -8.97 -16.96
C VAL A 282 -8.70 -8.61 -17.86
N ALA A 283 -8.92 -7.79 -18.89
CA ALA A 283 -7.86 -7.37 -19.81
C ALA A 283 -6.71 -6.62 -19.10
N LEU A 284 -7.01 -5.84 -18.06
CA LEU A 284 -5.97 -5.20 -17.23
C LEU A 284 -5.20 -6.24 -16.39
N LEU A 285 -5.89 -7.21 -15.80
CA LEU A 285 -5.30 -8.11 -14.81
C LEU A 285 -4.57 -9.30 -15.44
N GLU A 286 -4.97 -9.78 -16.62
CA GLU A 286 -4.34 -10.93 -17.28
C GLU A 286 -2.81 -10.79 -17.46
N PRO A 287 -2.26 -9.67 -18.01
CA PRO A 287 -0.82 -9.51 -18.14
C PRO A 287 -0.10 -9.44 -16.77
N ILE A 288 -0.72 -8.80 -15.77
CA ILE A 288 -0.20 -8.75 -14.41
C ILE A 288 -0.12 -10.16 -13.82
N GLN A 289 -1.17 -10.95 -13.96
CA GLN A 289 -1.23 -12.33 -13.49
C GLN A 289 -0.25 -13.26 -14.21
N ALA A 290 -0.07 -13.06 -15.51
CA ALA A 290 0.92 -13.81 -16.29
C ALA A 290 2.35 -13.51 -15.79
N ARG A 291 2.68 -12.24 -15.64
CA ARG A 291 4.00 -11.81 -15.14
C ARG A 291 4.24 -12.26 -13.70
N PHE A 292 3.22 -12.19 -12.85
CA PHE A 292 3.29 -12.69 -11.47
C PHE A 292 3.63 -14.18 -11.46
N ARG A 293 2.93 -15.01 -12.25
CA ARG A 293 3.21 -16.46 -12.33
C ARG A 293 4.62 -16.75 -12.80
N GLU A 294 5.11 -16.05 -13.81
CA GLU A 294 6.49 -16.16 -14.30
C GLU A 294 7.50 -15.87 -13.17
N LEU A 295 7.36 -14.76 -12.47
CA LEU A 295 8.25 -14.37 -11.37
C LEU A 295 8.21 -15.37 -10.20
N ARG A 296 7.04 -15.93 -9.90
CA ARG A 296 6.90 -16.93 -8.84
C ARG A 296 7.45 -18.31 -9.23
N GLN A 297 7.55 -18.62 -10.53
CA GLN A 297 8.21 -19.83 -11.02
C GLN A 297 9.73 -19.71 -10.96
N ASP A 298 10.28 -18.51 -11.07
CA ASP A 298 11.73 -18.25 -10.92
C ASP A 298 12.02 -17.52 -9.59
N GLU A 299 11.85 -18.25 -8.49
CA GLU A 299 12.09 -17.71 -7.15
C GLU A 299 13.54 -17.29 -6.93
N ALA A 300 14.50 -17.95 -7.56
CA ALA A 300 15.92 -17.58 -7.46
C ALA A 300 16.20 -16.19 -8.06
N HIS A 301 15.58 -15.89 -9.21
CA HIS A 301 15.66 -14.55 -9.80
C HIS A 301 15.00 -13.49 -8.90
N LEU A 302 13.82 -13.79 -8.36
CA LEU A 302 13.12 -12.90 -7.44
C LEU A 302 13.96 -12.60 -6.19
N GLN A 303 14.59 -13.61 -5.60
CA GLN A 303 15.49 -13.45 -4.46
C GLN A 303 16.73 -12.62 -4.81
N THR A 304 17.27 -12.74 -6.03
CA THR A 304 18.37 -11.90 -6.51
C THR A 304 17.99 -10.43 -6.57
N ILE A 305 16.79 -10.12 -7.07
CA ILE A 305 16.26 -8.74 -7.11
C ILE A 305 16.11 -8.18 -5.67
N LEU A 306 15.53 -8.96 -4.77
CA LEU A 306 15.33 -8.55 -3.39
C LEU A 306 16.64 -8.37 -2.63
N ALA A 307 17.64 -9.22 -2.88
CA ALA A 307 18.97 -9.08 -2.28
C ALA A 307 19.69 -7.81 -2.76
N ALA A 308 19.61 -7.50 -4.07
CA ALA A 308 20.16 -6.28 -4.62
C ALA A 308 19.44 -5.02 -4.08
N GLY A 309 18.11 -5.06 -3.94
CA GLY A 309 17.34 -4.00 -3.32
C GLY A 309 17.69 -3.80 -1.85
N ALA A 310 17.80 -4.88 -1.08
CA ALA A 310 18.20 -4.83 0.32
C ALA A 310 19.62 -4.28 0.51
N GLN A 311 20.54 -4.58 -0.40
CA GLN A 311 21.90 -4.03 -0.37
C GLN A 311 21.88 -2.50 -0.57
N LYS A 312 21.18 -2.02 -1.60
CA LYS A 312 21.00 -0.57 -1.84
C LYS A 312 20.36 0.13 -0.65
N ALA A 313 19.33 -0.50 -0.07
CA ALA A 313 18.62 0.03 1.10
C ALA A 313 19.55 0.09 2.33
N ARG A 314 20.33 -0.97 2.61
CA ARG A 314 21.31 -1.00 3.72
C ARG A 314 22.36 0.09 3.61
N GLU A 315 22.91 0.32 2.43
CA GLU A 315 23.92 1.37 2.20
C GLU A 315 23.39 2.77 2.52
N ARG A 316 22.12 3.04 2.24
CA ARG A 316 21.47 4.30 2.62
C ARG A 316 21.17 4.36 4.11
N ALA A 317 20.60 3.30 4.64
CA ALA A 317 20.23 3.16 6.04
C ALA A 317 21.43 3.34 6.97
N GLU A 318 22.57 2.74 6.62
CA GLU A 318 23.80 2.82 7.40
C GLU A 318 24.32 4.25 7.54
N LYS A 319 24.23 5.06 6.47
CA LYS A 319 24.65 6.48 6.52
C LYS A 319 23.85 7.26 7.56
N THR A 320 22.52 7.10 7.54
CA THR A 320 21.66 7.78 8.50
C THR A 320 21.88 7.24 9.92
N LEU A 321 21.96 5.93 10.07
CA LEU A 321 22.14 5.30 11.37
C LEU A 321 23.49 5.69 12.01
N THR A 322 24.57 5.77 11.24
CA THR A 322 25.88 6.25 11.70
C THR A 322 25.77 7.68 12.24
N SER A 323 25.12 8.58 11.51
CA SER A 323 24.89 9.95 11.97
C SER A 323 24.08 10.00 13.27
N VAL A 324 23.07 9.14 13.40
CA VAL A 324 22.29 9.02 14.64
C VAL A 324 23.16 8.51 15.80
N TYR A 325 23.99 7.50 15.57
CA TYR A 325 24.89 6.96 16.58
C TYR A 325 25.86 8.02 17.10
N ASP A 326 26.44 8.82 16.19
CA ASP A 326 27.39 9.87 16.54
C ASP A 326 26.76 10.93 17.44
N VAL A 327 25.57 11.41 17.09
CA VAL A 327 24.90 12.47 17.87
C VAL A 327 24.33 11.98 19.19
N VAL A 328 23.91 10.72 19.27
CA VAL A 328 23.40 10.09 20.51
C VAL A 328 24.58 9.74 21.45
N GLY A 329 25.82 9.67 20.93
CA GLY A 329 27.02 9.40 21.70
C GLY A 329 27.31 7.90 21.88
N PHE A 330 26.88 7.07 20.94
CA PHE A 330 27.27 5.66 20.96
C PHE A 330 28.73 5.51 20.51
N VAL A 331 29.40 4.52 21.10
CA VAL A 331 30.77 4.17 20.67
C VAL A 331 30.72 3.67 19.23
N PRO A 332 31.54 4.23 18.31
CA PRO A 332 31.58 3.76 16.92
C PRO A 332 31.84 2.26 16.83
N ARG A 333 31.21 1.62 15.87
CA ARG A 333 31.47 0.22 15.54
C ARG A 333 32.88 0.10 14.94
N ALA A 334 33.59 -0.95 15.33
CA ALA A 334 34.94 -1.24 14.82
C ALA A 334 34.89 -1.75 13.38
#